data_d16dccf8b19f5ffce8aacdd4d81ee353
#
_entry.id   d16dccf8b19f5ffce8aacdd4d81ee353
#
_cell.length_a   1.000
_cell.length_b   1.000
_cell.length_c   1.000
_cell.angle_alpha   90.00
_cell.angle_beta   90.00
_cell.angle_gamma   90.00
#
_symmetry.space_group_name_H-M   'P 1'
#
loop_
_entity.id
_entity.type
_entity.pdbx_description
1 polymer ?
#
loop_
_entity_poly.entity_id
_entity_poly.type
_entity_poly.pdbx_seq_one_letter_code
_entity_poly.pdbx_strand_id
1 'polypeptide(L)'
;FVEEVEAAEVKHARVSLTGEKTRPMKLAEVTSIDVNRTKTEMDEFNRVLGGGVVPGSLVLIGGDPGIGKSTLLLQVSTQLSHQGTVLYVSGEESAEQIKLRAERLGDIDSEFYLYAETNMQNIRTEIEKIKPDFLIIDSIQTVMSPEISSVQGSVSQVLSLIHISEPTRPLY
;
A
#
# COMPACT_ATOMS: atom_id res chain seq x y z
N PHE A 1 33.78 5.58 -33.53
CA PHE A 1 32.37 5.99 -33.64
C PHE A 1 31.79 5.87 -32.25
N VAL A 2 31.50 7.00 -31.63
CA VAL A 2 30.79 7.07 -30.35
C VAL A 2 29.37 7.45 -30.71
N GLU A 3 28.43 6.58 -30.51
CA GLU A 3 27.00 6.84 -30.68
C GLU A 3 26.49 7.53 -29.40
N GLU A 4 26.11 8.77 -29.52
CA GLU A 4 25.52 9.57 -28.45
C GLU A 4 24.05 9.15 -28.33
N VAL A 5 23.71 8.45 -27.27
CA VAL A 5 22.32 8.07 -26.95
C VAL A 5 21.68 9.27 -26.24
N GLU A 6 20.80 9.98 -26.94
CA GLU A 6 19.96 11.02 -26.36
C GLU A 6 19.12 10.40 -25.20
N ALA A 7 19.36 10.89 -24.01
CA ALA A 7 18.56 10.53 -22.86
C ALA A 7 17.15 11.13 -23.01
N ALA A 8 16.14 10.28 -23.13
CA ALA A 8 14.75 10.71 -23.12
C ALA A 8 14.46 11.46 -21.82
N GLU A 9 14.05 12.73 -21.92
CA GLU A 9 13.58 13.51 -20.78
C GLU A 9 12.38 12.83 -20.13
N VAL A 10 12.59 12.22 -18.96
CA VAL A 10 11.52 11.76 -18.10
C VAL A 10 10.85 13.00 -17.51
N LYS A 11 9.73 13.39 -18.09
CA LYS A 11 8.86 14.42 -17.51
C LYS A 11 8.30 13.90 -16.21
N HIS A 12 8.91 14.27 -15.10
CA HIS A 12 8.33 14.08 -13.78
C HIS A 12 7.03 14.90 -13.70
N ALA A 13 5.89 14.24 -13.83
CA ALA A 13 4.60 14.84 -13.53
C ALA A 13 4.55 15.13 -12.02
N ARG A 14 4.80 16.38 -11.65
CA ARG A 14 4.59 16.85 -10.28
C ARG A 14 3.09 16.91 -10.05
N VAL A 15 2.58 16.04 -9.18
CA VAL A 15 1.20 16.11 -8.73
C VAL A 15 1.06 17.36 -7.86
N SER A 16 0.47 18.41 -8.42
CA SER A 16 0.00 19.57 -7.64
C SER A 16 -1.34 19.20 -7.04
N LEU A 17 -1.42 19.02 -5.73
CA LEU A 17 -2.65 18.73 -4.99
C LEU A 17 -3.63 19.91 -4.96
N THR A 18 -3.19 21.10 -5.38
CA THR A 18 -4.03 22.29 -5.55
C THR A 18 -3.56 23.03 -6.80
N GLY A 19 -4.48 23.46 -7.64
CA GLY A 19 -4.17 24.17 -8.92
C GLY A 19 -3.40 25.50 -8.79
N GLU A 20 -2.80 25.79 -7.64
CA GLU A 20 -1.90 26.90 -7.38
C GLU A 20 -0.45 26.50 -7.67
N LYS A 21 0.28 27.37 -8.33
CA LYS A 21 1.73 27.20 -8.59
C LYS A 21 2.43 27.02 -7.24
N THR A 22 2.93 25.81 -6.97
CA THR A 22 3.69 25.50 -5.76
C THR A 22 4.95 26.38 -5.73
N ARG A 23 5.05 27.25 -4.72
CA ARG A 23 6.25 28.07 -4.42
C ARG A 23 6.81 27.64 -3.07
N PRO A 24 8.13 27.76 -2.86
CA PRO A 24 8.68 27.57 -1.53
C PRO A 24 8.02 28.51 -0.53
N MET A 25 7.60 27.98 0.61
CA MET A 25 7.01 28.74 1.71
C MET A 25 7.72 28.38 3.01
N LYS A 26 7.69 29.28 3.98
CA LYS A 26 8.26 29.01 5.30
C LYS A 26 7.41 27.98 6.03
N LEU A 27 8.05 27.06 6.73
CA LEU A 27 7.35 26.04 7.50
C LEU A 27 6.33 26.63 8.50
N ALA A 28 6.63 27.78 9.08
CA ALA A 28 5.73 28.49 9.98
C ALA A 28 4.45 29.04 9.30
N GLU A 29 4.44 29.15 7.98
CA GLU A 29 3.29 29.61 7.18
C GLU A 29 2.41 28.43 6.71
N VAL A 30 2.89 27.19 6.92
CA VAL A 30 2.15 25.98 6.57
C VAL A 30 1.09 25.72 7.63
N THR A 31 -0.17 25.83 7.25
CA THR A 31 -1.28 25.48 8.13
C THR A 31 -1.34 23.95 8.26
N SER A 32 -1.27 23.41 9.46
CA SER A 32 -1.47 21.99 9.71
C SER A 32 -2.93 21.63 9.38
N ILE A 33 -3.12 20.76 8.38
CA ILE A 33 -4.42 20.15 8.13
C ILE A 33 -4.54 19.00 9.14
N ASP A 34 -5.60 19.00 9.95
CA ASP A 34 -5.96 17.83 10.75
C ASP A 34 -6.26 16.67 9.80
N VAL A 35 -5.30 15.78 9.65
CA VAL A 35 -5.45 14.58 8.84
C VAL A 35 -6.22 13.55 9.67
N ASN A 36 -7.43 13.21 9.24
CA ASN A 36 -8.17 12.11 9.84
C ASN A 36 -7.33 10.83 9.76
N ARG A 37 -7.00 10.26 10.92
CA ARG A 37 -6.22 9.03 11.03
C ARG A 37 -7.12 7.89 11.44
N THR A 38 -7.02 6.77 10.73
CA THR A 38 -7.71 5.54 11.09
C THR A 38 -6.91 4.81 12.16
N LYS A 39 -7.49 4.64 13.33
CA LYS A 39 -6.85 3.97 14.47
C LYS A 39 -7.17 2.48 14.46
N THR A 40 -6.20 1.68 14.84
CA THR A 40 -6.39 0.27 15.20
C THR A 40 -6.53 0.14 16.72
N GLU A 41 -6.87 -1.05 17.21
CA GLU A 41 -6.88 -1.34 18.65
C GLU A 41 -5.47 -1.56 19.23
N MET A 42 -4.45 -1.45 18.38
CA MET A 42 -3.06 -1.65 18.76
C MET A 42 -2.40 -0.29 19.03
N ASP A 43 -2.35 0.11 20.28
CA ASP A 43 -1.82 1.41 20.69
C ASP A 43 -0.37 1.64 20.23
N GLU A 44 0.47 0.60 20.29
CA GLU A 44 1.86 0.69 19.86
C GLU A 44 1.97 0.92 18.34
N PHE A 45 1.14 0.23 17.55
CA PHE A 45 1.08 0.43 16.11
C PHE A 45 0.62 1.85 15.76
N ASN A 46 -0.44 2.32 16.42
CA ASN A 46 -0.91 3.70 16.26
C ASN A 46 0.17 4.70 16.65
N ARG A 47 0.88 4.46 17.76
CA ARG A 47 1.96 5.34 18.25
C ARG A 47 3.09 5.47 17.22
N VAL A 48 3.54 4.35 16.65
CA VAL A 48 4.59 4.33 15.63
C VAL A 48 4.17 5.10 14.39
N LEU A 49 2.89 5.03 14.00
CA LEU A 49 2.32 5.77 12.87
C LEU A 49 1.94 7.23 13.20
N GLY A 50 2.27 7.71 14.40
CA GLY A 50 1.96 9.07 14.82
C GLY A 50 0.47 9.32 15.07
N GLY A 51 -0.27 8.28 15.47
CA GLY A 51 -1.67 8.35 15.88
C GLY A 51 -2.65 7.55 15.00
N GLY A 52 -2.16 6.76 14.06
CA GLY A 52 -2.95 5.89 13.19
C GLY A 52 -2.60 6.00 11.71
N VAL A 53 -3.25 5.21 10.89
CA VAL A 53 -3.05 5.15 9.44
C VAL A 53 -3.61 6.41 8.78
N VAL A 54 -2.80 7.07 7.96
CA VAL A 54 -3.20 8.26 7.20
C VAL A 54 -3.74 7.83 5.84
N PRO A 55 -4.91 8.32 5.38
CA PRO A 55 -5.40 8.05 4.03
C PRO A 55 -4.36 8.42 2.96
N GLY A 56 -4.17 7.53 1.99
CA GLY A 56 -3.19 7.71 0.91
C GLY A 56 -1.72 7.56 1.35
N SER A 57 -1.45 7.13 2.58
CA SER A 57 -0.09 6.84 3.01
C SER A 57 0.34 5.42 2.63
N LEU A 58 1.63 5.24 2.41
CA LEU A 58 2.27 3.94 2.28
C LEU A 58 3.00 3.60 3.58
N VAL A 59 2.73 2.42 4.13
CA VAL A 59 3.40 1.88 5.31
C VAL A 59 4.19 0.64 4.91
N LEU A 60 5.49 0.65 5.11
CA LEU A 60 6.36 -0.50 4.87
C LEU A 60 6.76 -1.14 6.20
N ILE A 61 6.45 -2.43 6.36
CA ILE A 61 6.82 -3.22 7.54
C ILE A 61 7.97 -4.15 7.17
N GLY A 62 9.17 -3.83 7.68
CA GLY A 62 10.37 -4.62 7.50
C GLY A 62 10.73 -5.43 8.75
N GLY A 63 11.55 -6.47 8.57
CA GLY A 63 12.07 -7.32 9.66
C GLY A 63 12.48 -8.70 9.18
N ASP A 64 13.17 -9.46 10.05
CA ASP A 64 13.65 -10.78 9.72
C ASP A 64 12.50 -11.79 9.46
N PRO A 65 12.76 -12.86 8.69
CA PRO A 65 11.81 -13.95 8.52
C PRO A 65 11.38 -14.53 9.88
N GLY A 66 10.09 -14.84 10.04
CA GLY A 66 9.57 -15.46 11.27
C GLY A 66 9.33 -14.51 12.45
N ILE A 67 9.64 -13.21 12.34
CA ILE A 67 9.44 -12.24 13.45
C ILE A 67 7.95 -11.90 13.72
N GLY A 68 7.04 -12.36 12.88
CA GLY A 68 5.61 -12.14 13.05
C GLY A 68 4.99 -11.03 12.18
N LYS A 69 5.67 -10.56 11.12
CA LYS A 69 5.15 -9.52 10.21
C LYS A 69 3.76 -9.86 9.66
N SER A 70 3.60 -11.05 9.09
CA SER A 70 2.33 -11.49 8.51
C SER A 70 1.21 -11.63 9.57
N THR A 71 1.57 -11.99 10.80
CA THR A 71 0.60 -12.03 11.92
C THR A 71 0.16 -10.63 12.30
N LEU A 72 1.11 -9.69 12.41
CA LEU A 72 0.82 -8.29 12.68
C LEU A 72 -0.05 -7.68 11.57
N LEU A 73 0.32 -7.90 10.29
CA LEU A 73 -0.44 -7.40 9.14
C LEU A 73 -1.87 -7.95 9.13
N LEU A 74 -2.04 -9.23 9.40
CA LEU A 74 -3.35 -9.86 9.44
C LEU A 74 -4.21 -9.31 10.59
N GLN A 75 -3.64 -9.14 11.78
CA GLN A 75 -4.32 -8.54 12.93
C GLN A 75 -4.73 -7.09 12.68
N VAL A 76 -3.84 -6.28 12.12
CA VAL A 76 -4.17 -4.91 11.72
C VAL A 76 -5.28 -4.90 10.67
N SER A 77 -5.22 -5.80 9.70
CA SER A 77 -6.21 -5.91 8.62
C SER A 77 -7.60 -6.26 9.12
N THR A 78 -7.71 -7.20 10.08
CA THR A 78 -9.01 -7.54 10.69
C THR A 78 -9.62 -6.36 11.42
N GLN A 79 -8.83 -5.58 12.13
CA GLN A 79 -9.31 -4.36 12.82
C GLN A 79 -9.70 -3.24 11.85
N LEU A 80 -8.95 -3.06 10.77
CA LEU A 80 -9.25 -2.06 9.74
C LEU A 80 -10.52 -2.41 8.95
N SER A 81 -10.86 -3.71 8.80
CA SER A 81 -12.07 -4.13 8.07
C SER A 81 -13.36 -3.66 8.74
N HIS A 82 -13.36 -3.37 10.03
CA HIS A 82 -14.50 -2.73 10.72
C HIS A 82 -14.68 -1.24 10.38
N GLN A 83 -13.71 -0.63 9.69
CA GLN A 83 -13.70 0.80 9.39
C GLN A 83 -13.69 1.09 7.87
N GLY A 84 -13.52 0.07 7.04
CA GLY A 84 -13.52 0.19 5.59
C GLY A 84 -13.16 -1.12 4.89
N THR A 85 -13.27 -1.11 3.59
CA THR A 85 -13.00 -2.28 2.75
C THR A 85 -11.50 -2.60 2.74
N VAL A 86 -11.15 -3.81 3.11
CA VAL A 86 -9.78 -4.33 3.13
C VAL A 86 -9.56 -5.33 2.01
N LEU A 87 -8.51 -5.15 1.22
CA LEU A 87 -7.99 -6.17 0.30
C LEU A 87 -6.62 -6.64 0.79
N TYR A 88 -6.58 -7.91 1.26
CA TYR A 88 -5.35 -8.56 1.69
C TYR A 88 -4.84 -9.49 0.59
N VAL A 89 -3.70 -9.14 0.02
CA VAL A 89 -3.04 -9.94 -1.03
C VAL A 89 -1.90 -10.73 -0.41
N SER A 90 -1.90 -12.06 -0.62
CA SER A 90 -0.82 -12.95 -0.19
C SER A 90 -0.19 -13.66 -1.37
N GLY A 91 1.13 -13.63 -1.42
CA GLY A 91 1.90 -14.39 -2.41
C GLY A 91 2.52 -15.69 -1.87
N GLU A 92 2.43 -15.94 -0.57
CA GLU A 92 3.10 -17.07 0.08
C GLU A 92 2.13 -18.10 0.65
N GLU A 93 1.00 -17.65 1.20
CA GLU A 93 0.03 -18.51 1.86
C GLU A 93 -1.25 -18.64 1.05
N SER A 94 -1.91 -19.80 1.13
CA SER A 94 -3.23 -19.99 0.54
C SER A 94 -4.33 -19.28 1.31
N ALA A 95 -5.46 -19.02 0.65
CA ALA A 95 -6.60 -18.36 1.27
C ALA A 95 -7.11 -19.11 2.52
N GLU A 96 -7.09 -20.45 2.50
CA GLU A 96 -7.53 -21.28 3.59
C GLU A 96 -6.62 -21.16 4.82
N GLN A 97 -5.29 -21.10 4.59
CA GLN A 97 -4.32 -20.95 5.68
C GLN A 97 -4.46 -19.58 6.36
N ILE A 98 -4.62 -18.53 5.58
CA ILE A 98 -4.81 -17.17 6.10
C ILE A 98 -6.14 -17.08 6.85
N LYS A 99 -7.22 -17.66 6.32
CA LYS A 99 -8.53 -17.70 6.98
C LYS A 99 -8.45 -18.37 8.35
N LEU A 100 -7.82 -19.53 8.45
CA LEU A 100 -7.62 -20.23 9.72
C LEU A 100 -6.83 -19.41 10.77
N ARG A 101 -5.90 -18.58 10.29
CA ARG A 101 -5.16 -17.66 11.16
C ARG A 101 -6.00 -16.47 11.59
N ALA A 102 -6.73 -15.88 10.64
CA ALA A 102 -7.58 -14.72 10.90
C ALA A 102 -8.68 -15.04 11.93
N GLU A 103 -9.32 -16.20 11.85
CA GLU A 103 -10.33 -16.66 12.80
C GLU A 103 -9.81 -16.78 14.25
N ARG A 104 -8.51 -16.90 14.44
CA ARG A 104 -7.88 -16.92 15.78
C ARG A 104 -7.58 -15.53 16.32
N LEU A 105 -7.58 -14.51 15.46
CA LEU A 105 -7.22 -13.14 15.82
C LEU A 105 -8.42 -12.27 16.18
N GLY A 106 -9.63 -12.69 15.85
CA GLY A 106 -10.87 -11.99 16.17
C GLY A 106 -11.94 -12.17 15.10
N ASP A 107 -13.00 -11.39 15.23
CA ASP A 107 -14.08 -11.36 14.26
C ASP A 107 -13.61 -10.70 12.95
N ILE A 108 -13.99 -11.33 11.84
CA ILE A 108 -13.67 -10.86 10.50
C ILE A 108 -14.93 -10.22 9.93
N ASP A 109 -14.80 -8.95 9.51
CA ASP A 109 -15.89 -8.24 8.84
C ASP A 109 -16.14 -8.77 7.43
N SER A 110 -17.35 -8.59 6.93
CA SER A 110 -17.76 -8.96 5.57
C SER A 110 -16.99 -8.21 4.47
N GLU A 111 -16.44 -7.04 4.80
CA GLU A 111 -15.66 -6.20 3.89
C GLU A 111 -14.17 -6.54 3.84
N PHE A 112 -13.79 -7.70 4.38
CA PHE A 112 -12.43 -8.23 4.29
C PHE A 112 -12.30 -9.18 3.09
N TYR A 113 -11.60 -8.74 2.05
CA TYR A 113 -11.31 -9.53 0.85
C TYR A 113 -9.90 -10.10 0.94
N LEU A 114 -9.79 -11.40 0.65
CA LEU A 114 -8.53 -12.13 0.63
C LEU A 114 -8.22 -12.58 -0.80
N TYR A 115 -7.01 -12.32 -1.28
CA TYR A 115 -6.58 -12.67 -2.62
C TYR A 115 -5.20 -13.34 -2.62
N ALA A 116 -5.16 -14.64 -2.91
CA ALA A 116 -3.91 -15.39 -3.06
C ALA A 116 -3.41 -15.25 -4.50
N GLU A 117 -2.51 -14.29 -4.74
CA GLU A 117 -2.01 -13.95 -6.08
C GLU A 117 -0.62 -13.32 -6.01
N THR A 118 0.19 -13.59 -7.03
CA THR A 118 1.54 -13.02 -7.18
C THR A 118 1.68 -12.14 -8.43
N ASN A 119 0.75 -12.26 -9.38
CA ASN A 119 0.78 -11.48 -10.61
C ASN A 119 0.24 -10.07 -10.38
N MET A 120 1.09 -9.07 -10.60
CA MET A 120 0.78 -7.66 -10.44
C MET A 120 -0.43 -7.18 -11.25
N GLN A 121 -0.59 -7.66 -12.50
CA GLN A 121 -1.69 -7.24 -13.36
C GLN A 121 -3.04 -7.74 -12.84
N ASN A 122 -3.07 -8.98 -12.32
CA ASN A 122 -4.27 -9.53 -11.70
C ASN A 122 -4.64 -8.77 -10.43
N ILE A 123 -3.65 -8.47 -9.59
CA ILE A 123 -3.82 -7.67 -8.36
C ILE A 123 -4.40 -6.30 -8.70
N ARG A 124 -3.83 -5.61 -9.69
CA ARG A 124 -4.31 -4.31 -10.15
C ARG A 124 -5.77 -4.35 -10.61
N THR A 125 -6.13 -5.36 -11.40
CA THR A 125 -7.50 -5.54 -11.88
C THR A 125 -8.50 -5.66 -10.74
N GLU A 126 -8.16 -6.40 -9.68
CA GLU A 126 -9.03 -6.55 -8.51
C GLU A 126 -9.07 -5.28 -7.65
N ILE A 127 -7.97 -4.54 -7.52
CA ILE A 127 -7.96 -3.22 -6.85
C ILE A 127 -8.92 -2.25 -7.55
N GLU A 128 -8.91 -2.20 -8.89
CA GLU A 128 -9.77 -1.33 -9.68
C GLU A 128 -11.27 -1.69 -9.55
N LYS A 129 -11.59 -2.97 -9.34
CA LYS A 129 -12.97 -3.47 -9.14
C LYS A 129 -13.47 -3.24 -7.71
N ILE A 130 -12.67 -3.66 -6.72
CA ILE A 130 -13.04 -3.64 -5.30
C ILE A 130 -12.94 -2.22 -4.74
N LYS A 131 -11.94 -1.44 -5.20
CA LYS A 131 -11.62 -0.09 -4.69
C LYS A 131 -11.46 -0.06 -3.17
N PRO A 132 -10.55 -0.87 -2.63
CA PRO A 132 -10.41 -1.01 -1.19
C PRO A 132 -9.93 0.31 -0.55
N ASP A 133 -10.37 0.57 0.67
CA ASP A 133 -9.84 1.65 1.51
C ASP A 133 -8.44 1.33 2.03
N PHE A 134 -8.19 0.03 2.26
CA PHE A 134 -6.90 -0.49 2.74
C PHE A 134 -6.43 -1.65 1.87
N LEU A 135 -5.25 -1.49 1.28
CA LEU A 135 -4.56 -2.53 0.52
C LEU A 135 -3.38 -3.04 1.33
N ILE A 136 -3.35 -4.34 1.59
CA ILE A 136 -2.24 -5.03 2.26
C ILE A 136 -1.60 -6.02 1.29
N ILE A 137 -0.28 -6.02 1.21
CA ILE A 137 0.49 -6.96 0.37
C ILE A 137 1.51 -7.69 1.24
N ASP A 138 1.33 -8.99 1.38
CA ASP A 138 2.15 -9.89 2.20
C ASP A 138 2.66 -11.08 1.35
N SER A 139 3.87 -11.04 0.82
CA SER A 139 4.85 -9.98 0.92
C SER A 139 5.15 -9.39 -0.46
N ILE A 140 5.71 -8.18 -0.47
CA ILE A 140 6.11 -7.51 -1.71
C ILE A 140 7.18 -8.30 -2.50
N GLN A 141 7.92 -9.18 -1.82
CA GLN A 141 8.96 -10.02 -2.40
C GLN A 141 8.39 -11.12 -3.31
N THR A 142 7.14 -11.51 -3.11
CA THR A 142 6.49 -12.58 -3.88
C THR A 142 5.72 -12.05 -5.09
N VAL A 143 5.41 -10.76 -5.11
CA VAL A 143 4.67 -10.14 -6.20
C VAL A 143 5.59 -9.91 -7.40
N MET A 144 5.16 -10.38 -8.56
CA MET A 144 5.89 -10.30 -9.83
C MET A 144 5.20 -9.39 -10.82
N SER A 145 5.96 -8.49 -11.45
CA SER A 145 5.51 -7.77 -12.64
C SER A 145 6.20 -8.33 -13.87
N PRO A 146 5.47 -8.88 -14.85
CA PRO A 146 6.05 -9.38 -16.07
C PRO A 146 6.69 -8.27 -16.94
N GLU A 147 6.30 -7.02 -16.73
CA GLU A 147 6.81 -5.86 -17.46
C GLU A 147 8.15 -5.32 -16.94
N ILE A 148 8.52 -5.71 -15.72
CA ILE A 148 9.75 -5.26 -15.08
C ILE A 148 10.69 -6.44 -14.94
N SER A 149 11.74 -6.50 -15.77
CA SER A 149 12.79 -7.54 -15.72
C SER A 149 13.73 -7.40 -14.52
N SER A 150 13.31 -6.71 -13.47
CA SER A 150 14.08 -6.50 -12.25
C SER A 150 13.88 -7.64 -11.25
N VAL A 151 14.88 -7.84 -10.39
CA VAL A 151 14.84 -8.85 -9.32
C VAL A 151 13.62 -8.64 -8.42
N GLN A 152 12.96 -9.73 -8.03
CA GLN A 152 11.85 -9.74 -7.07
C GLN A 152 12.19 -8.91 -5.82
N GLY A 153 11.23 -8.10 -5.34
CA GLY A 153 11.43 -7.24 -4.18
C GLY A 153 12.33 -6.02 -4.42
N SER A 154 12.68 -5.73 -5.67
CA SER A 154 13.48 -4.55 -6.01
C SER A 154 12.69 -3.24 -5.77
N VAL A 155 13.43 -2.15 -5.56
CA VAL A 155 12.85 -0.80 -5.40
C VAL A 155 11.92 -0.45 -6.57
N SER A 156 12.23 -0.89 -7.80
CA SER A 156 11.40 -0.65 -8.98
C SER A 156 10.03 -1.33 -8.88
N GLN A 157 9.95 -2.54 -8.34
CA GLN A 157 8.68 -3.24 -8.11
C GLN A 157 7.87 -2.58 -7.01
N VAL A 158 8.52 -2.15 -5.92
CA VAL A 158 7.89 -1.40 -4.83
C VAL A 158 7.28 -0.10 -5.37
N LEU A 159 8.04 0.65 -6.18
CA LEU A 159 7.55 1.89 -6.81
C LEU A 159 6.39 1.64 -7.77
N SER A 160 6.40 0.56 -8.52
CA SER A 160 5.28 0.17 -9.39
C SER A 160 4.00 -0.10 -8.59
N LEU A 161 4.11 -0.76 -7.44
CA LEU A 161 2.99 -0.98 -6.51
C LEU A 161 2.45 0.33 -5.92
N ILE A 162 3.32 1.27 -5.57
CA ILE A 162 2.92 2.59 -5.08
C ILE A 162 2.09 3.32 -6.13
N HIS A 163 2.49 3.29 -7.40
CA HIS A 163 1.75 3.91 -8.50
C HIS A 163 0.37 3.28 -8.75
N ILE A 164 0.17 2.01 -8.38
CA ILE A 164 -1.12 1.34 -8.46
C ILE A 164 -2.03 1.78 -7.31
N SER A 165 -1.48 1.98 -6.12
CA SER A 165 -2.23 2.39 -4.93
C SER A 165 -2.58 3.88 -4.91
N GLU A 166 -1.96 4.71 -5.76
CA GLU A 166 -2.39 6.08 -6.00
C GLU A 166 -3.53 6.09 -7.02
N PRO A 167 -4.80 6.27 -6.60
CA PRO A 167 -5.86 6.46 -7.57
C PRO A 167 -5.55 7.75 -8.33
N THR A 168 -5.34 7.64 -9.63
CA THR A 168 -5.42 8.79 -10.53
C THR A 168 -6.84 9.34 -10.43
N ARG A 169 -7.11 10.21 -9.46
CA ARG A 169 -8.32 11.02 -9.48
C ARG A 169 -8.19 11.90 -10.71
N PRO A 170 -9.09 11.77 -11.69
CA PRO A 170 -9.17 12.77 -12.73
C PRO A 170 -9.49 14.08 -12.02
N LEU A 171 -8.62 15.07 -12.20
CA LEU A 171 -8.88 16.45 -11.81
C LEU A 171 -10.02 16.96 -12.71
N TYR A 172 -11.19 17.06 -12.16
CA TYR A 172 -12.24 17.88 -12.71
C TYR A 172 -12.19 19.25 -12.03
#